data_7de66be612efdc71425bd65a7abbe9a9
#
_entry.id   7de66be612efdc71425bd65a7abbe9a9
#
_cell.length_a   1.000
_cell.length_b   1.000
_cell.length_c   1.000
_cell.angle_alpha   90.00
_cell.angle_beta   90.00
_cell.angle_gamma   90.00
#
_symmetry.space_group_name_H-M   'P 1'
#
loop_
_entity.id
_entity.type
_entity.pdbx_description
1 polymer ?
#
loop_
_entity_poly.entity_id
_entity_poly.type
_entity_poly.pdbx_seq_one_letter_code
_entity_poly.pdbx_strand_id
1 'polypeptide(L)'
;MSEIIIRKARREDCEAIRMFIQELADYEKMPDGPKIDYKTLERDGFDGQPLYLCNVATSDEKVIGYTLSYYTYSTWCGKSMYLEDIYVTPDFRRKHVGKKLLKAVAKEAIENDCHKLDFVVLKWNPAQEFYKMYRASDLTSKEQWHCYRFVEEDLKKLASDCE
;
A
#
# COMPACT_ATOMS: atom_id res chain seq x y z
N MET A 1 -24.02 -9.57 12.18
CA MET A 1 -23.00 -8.96 11.29
C MET A 1 -21.83 -9.92 11.26
N SER A 2 -21.39 -10.29 10.07
CA SER A 2 -20.27 -11.21 9.91
C SER A 2 -19.00 -10.62 10.54
N GLU A 3 -18.19 -11.45 11.16
CA GLU A 3 -16.94 -11.04 11.79
C GLU A 3 -15.93 -10.59 10.74
N ILE A 4 -15.28 -9.45 10.97
CA ILE A 4 -14.20 -8.93 10.12
C ILE A 4 -12.87 -9.35 10.71
N ILE A 5 -12.17 -10.23 9.98
CA ILE A 5 -10.87 -10.79 10.36
C ILE A 5 -9.79 -10.12 9.51
N ILE A 6 -8.69 -9.72 10.16
CA ILE A 6 -7.47 -9.27 9.48
C ILE A 6 -6.43 -10.37 9.58
N ARG A 7 -5.86 -10.78 8.45
CA ARG A 7 -4.82 -11.80 8.37
C ARG A 7 -3.78 -11.45 7.31
N LYS A 8 -2.66 -12.13 7.33
CA LYS A 8 -1.71 -12.08 6.22
C LYS A 8 -2.36 -12.60 4.94
N ALA A 9 -2.03 -11.96 3.82
CA ALA A 9 -2.43 -12.46 2.52
C ALA A 9 -1.79 -13.83 2.23
N ARG A 10 -2.48 -14.62 1.43
CA ARG A 10 -2.02 -15.89 0.88
C ARG A 10 -1.95 -15.78 -0.64
N ARG A 11 -1.29 -16.72 -1.29
CA ARG A 11 -1.18 -16.75 -2.75
C ARG A 11 -2.55 -16.68 -3.44
N GLU A 12 -3.52 -17.41 -2.93
CA GLU A 12 -4.89 -17.45 -3.46
C GLU A 12 -5.65 -16.11 -3.37
N ASP A 13 -5.19 -15.17 -2.55
CA ASP A 13 -5.80 -13.85 -2.45
C ASP A 13 -5.37 -12.90 -3.60
N CYS A 14 -4.32 -13.25 -4.36
CA CYS A 14 -3.72 -12.36 -5.35
C CYS A 14 -4.67 -11.92 -6.46
N GLU A 15 -5.61 -12.79 -6.88
CA GLU A 15 -6.64 -12.40 -7.85
C GLU A 15 -7.55 -11.30 -7.31
N ALA A 16 -8.04 -11.46 -6.06
CA ALA A 16 -8.87 -10.45 -5.42
C ALA A 16 -8.10 -9.14 -5.18
N ILE A 17 -6.84 -9.24 -4.74
CA ILE A 17 -5.97 -8.07 -4.54
C ILE A 17 -5.77 -7.34 -5.86
N ARG A 18 -5.50 -8.05 -6.97
CA ARG A 18 -5.34 -7.42 -8.29
C ARG A 18 -6.61 -6.68 -8.74
N MET A 19 -7.79 -7.25 -8.48
CA MET A 19 -9.06 -6.56 -8.74
C MET A 19 -9.16 -5.27 -7.92
N PHE A 20 -8.82 -5.31 -6.65
CA PHE A 20 -8.86 -4.12 -5.77
C PHE A 20 -7.83 -3.06 -6.15
N ILE A 21 -6.66 -3.45 -6.63
CA ILE A 21 -5.68 -2.52 -7.22
C ILE A 21 -6.31 -1.76 -8.39
N GLN A 22 -7.07 -2.45 -9.25
CA GLN A 22 -7.77 -1.79 -10.35
C GLN A 22 -8.87 -0.86 -9.86
N GLU A 23 -9.70 -1.31 -8.92
CA GLU A 23 -10.76 -0.47 -8.34
C GLU A 23 -10.19 0.79 -7.63
N LEU A 24 -9.03 0.66 -6.98
CA LEU A 24 -8.33 1.80 -6.39
C LEU A 24 -7.83 2.76 -7.46
N ALA A 25 -7.19 2.25 -8.51
CA ALA A 25 -6.72 3.06 -9.64
C ALA A 25 -7.87 3.78 -10.38
N ASP A 26 -8.99 3.11 -10.56
CA ASP A 26 -10.21 3.70 -11.14
C ASP A 26 -10.74 4.85 -10.25
N TYR A 27 -10.79 4.63 -8.94
CA TYR A 27 -11.15 5.66 -7.97
C TYR A 27 -10.19 6.85 -8.02
N GLU A 28 -8.90 6.59 -8.17
CA GLU A 28 -7.85 7.61 -8.30
C GLU A 28 -7.80 8.28 -9.68
N LYS A 29 -8.69 7.91 -10.60
CA LYS A 29 -8.78 8.43 -11.97
C LYS A 29 -7.54 8.11 -12.81
N MET A 30 -6.91 6.97 -12.54
CA MET A 30 -5.73 6.44 -13.22
C MET A 30 -5.94 4.98 -13.67
N PRO A 31 -7.00 4.67 -14.45
CA PRO A 31 -7.38 3.29 -14.78
C PRO A 31 -6.30 2.53 -15.54
N ASP A 32 -5.46 3.23 -16.28
CA ASP A 32 -4.35 2.66 -17.05
C ASP A 32 -3.05 2.51 -16.22
N GLY A 33 -3.07 2.86 -14.94
CA GLY A 33 -1.90 2.80 -14.05
C GLY A 33 -1.40 1.37 -13.82
N PRO A 34 -2.24 0.42 -13.36
CA PRO A 34 -1.82 -0.93 -13.04
C PRO A 34 -1.45 -1.75 -14.28
N LYS A 35 -0.19 -2.17 -14.37
CA LYS A 35 0.35 -2.96 -15.50
C LYS A 35 0.60 -4.43 -15.14
N ILE A 36 0.76 -4.73 -13.85
CA ILE A 36 1.00 -6.10 -13.38
C ILE A 36 -0.29 -6.90 -13.32
N ASP A 37 -0.18 -8.21 -13.51
CA ASP A 37 -1.25 -9.16 -13.30
C ASP A 37 -1.16 -9.85 -11.93
N TYR A 38 -2.11 -10.69 -11.58
CA TYR A 38 -2.10 -11.40 -10.31
C TYR A 38 -0.95 -12.42 -10.20
N LYS A 39 -0.47 -12.96 -11.31
CA LYS A 39 0.67 -13.90 -11.33
C LYS A 39 1.97 -13.19 -10.96
N THR A 40 2.11 -11.93 -11.36
CA THR A 40 3.22 -11.08 -10.92
C THR A 40 3.16 -10.86 -9.41
N LEU A 41 1.97 -10.59 -8.86
CA LEU A 41 1.78 -10.48 -7.40
C LEU A 41 2.14 -11.78 -6.68
N GLU A 42 1.72 -12.93 -7.22
CA GLU A 42 2.07 -14.25 -6.65
C GLU A 42 3.57 -14.48 -6.62
N ARG A 43 4.25 -14.26 -7.76
CA ARG A 43 5.70 -14.41 -7.86
C ARG A 43 6.42 -13.50 -6.87
N ASP A 44 6.08 -12.22 -6.86
CA ASP A 44 6.81 -11.21 -6.10
C ASP A 44 6.52 -11.27 -4.59
N GLY A 45 5.39 -11.83 -4.20
CA GLY A 45 5.01 -11.95 -2.79
C GLY A 45 5.25 -13.32 -2.17
N PHE A 46 5.32 -14.41 -2.98
CA PHE A 46 5.27 -15.78 -2.45
C PHE A 46 6.33 -16.72 -3.03
N ASP A 47 7.06 -16.32 -4.08
CA ASP A 47 8.16 -17.12 -4.64
C ASP A 47 9.51 -16.58 -4.16
N GLY A 48 10.13 -17.25 -3.21
CA GLY A 48 11.42 -16.85 -2.66
C GLY A 48 11.31 -15.76 -1.59
N GLN A 49 12.16 -14.74 -1.68
CA GLN A 49 12.12 -13.60 -0.75
C GLN A 49 11.03 -12.63 -1.16
N PRO A 50 10.00 -12.42 -0.33
CA PRO A 50 8.91 -11.50 -0.67
C PRO A 50 9.40 -10.06 -0.87
N LEU A 51 8.95 -9.42 -1.95
CA LEU A 51 9.23 -8.01 -2.21
C LEU A 51 8.28 -7.07 -1.46
N TYR A 52 7.16 -7.59 -0.98
CA TYR A 52 6.16 -6.83 -0.25
C TYR A 52 5.53 -7.64 0.89
N LEU A 53 4.88 -6.94 1.80
CA LEU A 53 4.05 -7.46 2.86
C LEU A 53 2.60 -7.11 2.54
N CYS A 54 1.68 -8.05 2.75
CA CYS A 54 0.29 -7.83 2.45
C CYS A 54 -0.61 -8.37 3.56
N ASN A 55 -1.56 -7.57 4.01
CA ASN A 55 -2.63 -8.00 4.90
C ASN A 55 -3.97 -7.89 4.17
N VAL A 56 -4.86 -8.81 4.42
CA VAL A 56 -6.23 -8.78 3.90
C VAL A 56 -7.24 -8.71 5.04
N ALA A 57 -8.35 -8.02 4.76
CA ALA A 57 -9.55 -8.08 5.57
C ALA A 57 -10.51 -9.06 4.92
N THR A 58 -11.08 -9.97 5.71
CA THR A 58 -12.08 -10.93 5.24
C THR A 58 -13.38 -10.82 6.04
N SER A 59 -14.50 -11.11 5.39
CA SER A 59 -15.83 -11.28 5.98
C SER A 59 -16.45 -12.50 5.31
N ASP A 60 -16.91 -13.48 6.09
CA ASP A 60 -17.41 -14.77 5.57
C ASP A 60 -16.43 -15.39 4.54
N GLU A 61 -15.16 -15.46 4.89
CA GLU A 61 -14.05 -15.97 4.07
C GLU A 61 -13.74 -15.16 2.79
N LYS A 62 -14.60 -14.22 2.41
CA LYS A 62 -14.40 -13.36 1.25
C LYS A 62 -13.45 -12.21 1.58
N VAL A 63 -12.47 -11.95 0.73
CA VAL A 63 -11.60 -10.77 0.83
C VAL A 63 -12.41 -9.52 0.52
N ILE A 64 -12.34 -8.52 1.41
CA ILE A 64 -13.11 -7.26 1.33
C ILE A 64 -12.23 -6.02 1.40
N GLY A 65 -10.93 -6.18 1.50
CA GLY A 65 -9.96 -5.10 1.53
C GLY A 65 -8.55 -5.63 1.76
N TYR A 66 -7.57 -4.81 1.50
CA TYR A 66 -6.16 -5.17 1.65
C TYR A 66 -5.29 -3.97 2.02
N THR A 67 -4.07 -4.25 2.46
CA THR A 67 -2.94 -3.33 2.49
C THR A 67 -1.74 -4.00 1.83
N LEU A 68 -0.96 -3.22 1.11
CA LEU A 68 0.34 -3.64 0.59
C LEU A 68 1.41 -2.66 1.11
N SER A 69 2.48 -3.19 1.67
CA SER A 69 3.57 -2.40 2.25
C SER A 69 4.92 -3.08 2.00
N TYR A 70 6.00 -2.34 2.16
CA TYR A 70 7.36 -2.87 2.02
C TYR A 70 8.34 -2.08 2.88
N TYR A 71 9.49 -2.69 3.17
CA TYR A 71 10.53 -2.02 3.94
C TYR A 71 11.30 -1.01 3.10
N THR A 72 11.58 0.12 3.72
CA THR A 72 12.46 1.16 3.20
C THR A 72 13.57 1.44 4.20
N TYR A 73 14.58 2.17 3.79
CA TYR A 73 15.66 2.59 4.68
C TYR A 73 15.81 4.12 4.64
N SER A 74 15.77 4.72 5.82
CA SER A 74 16.01 6.15 6.01
C SER A 74 17.40 6.35 6.58
N THR A 75 18.21 7.20 5.95
CA THR A 75 19.52 7.57 6.51
C THR A 75 19.40 8.37 7.81
N TRP A 76 18.22 8.87 8.14
CA TRP A 76 17.99 9.65 9.35
C TRP A 76 17.52 8.80 10.54
N CYS A 77 16.73 7.78 10.30
CA CYS A 77 16.16 6.98 11.38
C CYS A 77 16.28 5.47 11.19
N GLY A 78 16.92 4.99 10.11
CA GLY A 78 17.13 3.56 9.88
C GLY A 78 15.94 2.88 9.19
N LYS A 79 15.70 1.62 9.58
CA LYS A 79 14.64 0.79 8.98
C LYS A 79 13.29 1.48 9.10
N SER A 80 12.56 1.47 8.00
CA SER A 80 11.28 2.16 7.86
C SER A 80 10.34 1.29 7.03
N MET A 81 9.08 1.66 6.97
CA MET A 81 8.09 0.99 6.15
C MET A 81 7.37 2.00 5.25
N TYR A 82 7.01 1.57 4.06
CA TYR A 82 6.16 2.32 3.15
C TYR A 82 4.86 1.56 2.92
N LEU A 83 3.73 2.25 3.10
CA LEU A 83 2.41 1.74 2.76
C LEU A 83 2.09 2.16 1.32
N GLU A 84 2.12 1.20 0.40
CA GLU A 84 1.78 1.44 -1.00
C GLU A 84 0.29 1.64 -1.16
N ASP A 85 -0.50 0.66 -0.70
CA ASP A 85 -1.94 0.66 -0.84
C ASP A 85 -2.67 0.33 0.47
N ILE A 86 -3.83 0.96 0.64
CA ILE A 86 -4.89 0.52 1.54
C ILE A 86 -6.23 0.68 0.83
N TYR A 87 -6.97 -0.39 0.71
CA TYR A 87 -8.27 -0.42 0.05
C TYR A 87 -9.31 -1.21 0.83
N VAL A 88 -10.54 -0.73 0.81
CA VAL A 88 -11.72 -1.43 1.36
C VAL A 88 -12.85 -1.28 0.34
N THR A 89 -13.49 -2.39 0.02
CA THR A 89 -14.65 -2.41 -0.88
C THR A 89 -15.76 -1.47 -0.37
N PRO A 90 -16.49 -0.79 -1.26
CA PRO A 90 -17.48 0.24 -0.89
C PRO A 90 -18.48 -0.21 0.19
N ASP A 91 -19.02 -1.43 0.09
CA ASP A 91 -20.02 -1.98 1.02
C ASP A 91 -19.51 -2.18 2.44
N PHE A 92 -18.20 -2.25 2.63
CA PHE A 92 -17.54 -2.44 3.92
C PHE A 92 -16.85 -1.19 4.46
N ARG A 93 -16.94 -0.06 3.74
CA ARG A 93 -16.46 1.23 4.24
C ARG A 93 -17.30 1.69 5.45
N ARG A 94 -16.74 2.59 6.28
CA ARG A 94 -17.35 3.10 7.52
C ARG A 94 -17.68 2.04 8.59
N LYS A 95 -17.21 0.80 8.39
CA LYS A 95 -17.32 -0.32 9.36
C LYS A 95 -15.99 -0.60 10.06
N HIS A 96 -15.12 0.40 10.17
CA HIS A 96 -13.80 0.35 10.79
C HIS A 96 -12.79 -0.63 10.15
N VAL A 97 -13.07 -1.17 8.96
CA VAL A 97 -12.17 -2.11 8.25
C VAL A 97 -10.83 -1.44 7.94
N GLY A 98 -10.85 -0.23 7.36
CA GLY A 98 -9.63 0.53 7.08
C GLY A 98 -8.80 0.81 8.33
N LYS A 99 -9.45 1.11 9.47
CA LYS A 99 -8.77 1.26 10.77
C LYS A 99 -8.07 -0.05 11.20
N LYS A 100 -8.76 -1.18 11.08
CA LYS A 100 -8.19 -2.49 11.44
C LYS A 100 -6.98 -2.83 10.55
N LEU A 101 -7.08 -2.58 9.24
CA LEU A 101 -6.00 -2.77 8.28
C LEU A 101 -4.79 -1.86 8.59
N LEU A 102 -5.00 -0.56 8.78
CA LEU A 102 -3.93 0.39 9.12
C LEU A 102 -3.25 0.01 10.45
N LYS A 103 -4.04 -0.42 11.45
CA LYS A 103 -3.50 -0.91 12.72
C LYS A 103 -2.62 -2.15 12.54
N ALA A 104 -2.99 -3.08 11.65
CA ALA A 104 -2.18 -4.25 11.35
C ALA A 104 -0.82 -3.87 10.74
N VAL A 105 -0.80 -2.92 9.79
CA VAL A 105 0.45 -2.39 9.23
C VAL A 105 1.30 -1.70 10.28
N ALA A 106 0.70 -0.86 11.12
CA ALA A 106 1.43 -0.16 12.19
C ALA A 106 2.03 -1.16 13.20
N LYS A 107 1.28 -2.20 13.57
CA LYS A 107 1.77 -3.27 14.45
C LYS A 107 2.96 -3.99 13.81
N GLU A 108 2.84 -4.37 12.53
CA GLU A 108 3.91 -5.02 11.78
C GLU A 108 5.17 -4.14 11.67
N ALA A 109 5.00 -2.83 11.45
CA ALA A 109 6.10 -1.89 11.43
C ALA A 109 6.87 -1.87 12.76
N ILE A 110 6.15 -1.78 13.88
CA ILE A 110 6.75 -1.77 15.23
C ILE A 110 7.42 -3.11 15.56
N GLU A 111 6.77 -4.23 15.28
CA GLU A 111 7.31 -5.57 15.53
C GLU A 111 8.57 -5.87 14.71
N ASN A 112 8.82 -5.12 13.65
CA ASN A 112 10.00 -5.22 12.79
C ASN A 112 10.97 -4.05 12.92
N ASP A 113 10.93 -3.34 14.03
CA ASP A 113 11.86 -2.24 14.34
C ASP A 113 11.85 -1.11 13.30
N CYS A 114 10.71 -0.83 12.67
CA CYS A 114 10.55 0.30 11.79
C CYS A 114 10.25 1.57 12.59
N HIS A 115 10.98 2.64 12.29
CA HIS A 115 10.88 3.91 13.03
C HIS A 115 9.87 4.90 12.44
N LYS A 116 9.39 4.64 11.22
CA LYS A 116 8.32 5.42 10.57
C LYS A 116 7.58 4.59 9.54
N LEU A 117 6.38 5.06 9.19
CA LEU A 117 5.54 4.56 8.11
C LEU A 117 5.23 5.74 7.18
N ASP A 118 5.76 5.69 5.98
CA ASP A 118 5.52 6.70 4.94
C ASP A 118 4.46 6.21 3.96
N PHE A 119 3.71 7.13 3.38
CA PHE A 119 2.74 6.88 2.32
C PHE A 119 2.39 8.19 1.61
N VAL A 120 1.76 8.10 0.45
CA VAL A 120 1.26 9.25 -0.30
C VAL A 120 -0.26 9.18 -0.44
N VAL A 121 -0.89 10.34 -0.53
CA VAL A 121 -2.34 10.48 -0.73
C VAL A 121 -2.58 11.60 -1.73
N LEU A 122 -3.43 11.38 -2.73
CA LEU A 122 -3.80 12.41 -3.69
C LEU A 122 -4.40 13.63 -2.99
N LYS A 123 -4.02 14.82 -3.44
CA LYS A 123 -4.44 16.09 -2.82
C LYS A 123 -5.97 16.22 -2.66
N TRP A 124 -6.73 15.70 -3.59
CA TRP A 124 -8.21 15.77 -3.57
C TRP A 124 -8.87 14.62 -2.80
N ASN A 125 -8.10 13.57 -2.40
CA ASN A 125 -8.65 12.37 -1.79
C ASN A 125 -9.09 12.66 -0.33
N PRO A 126 -10.38 12.49 0.01
CA PRO A 126 -10.89 12.70 1.37
C PRO A 126 -10.29 11.74 2.41
N ALA A 127 -9.59 10.68 1.99
CA ALA A 127 -8.85 9.79 2.89
C ALA A 127 -7.76 10.52 3.69
N GLN A 128 -7.34 11.72 3.29
CA GLN A 128 -6.44 12.54 4.10
C GLN A 128 -7.00 12.77 5.51
N GLU A 129 -8.30 13.01 5.63
CA GLU A 129 -8.93 13.22 6.96
C GLU A 129 -8.88 11.95 7.83
N PHE A 130 -9.00 10.77 7.21
CA PHE A 130 -8.82 9.50 7.91
C PHE A 130 -7.41 9.37 8.51
N TYR A 131 -6.36 9.73 7.77
CA TYR A 131 -4.99 9.65 8.29
C TYR A 131 -4.69 10.73 9.33
N LYS A 132 -5.21 11.95 9.17
CA LYS A 132 -5.08 13.03 10.16
C LYS A 132 -5.68 12.66 11.51
N MET A 133 -6.79 11.89 11.54
CA MET A 133 -7.35 11.37 12.80
C MET A 133 -6.36 10.49 13.59
N TYR A 134 -5.40 9.87 12.90
CA TYR A 134 -4.33 9.08 13.52
C TYR A 134 -3.00 9.83 13.61
N ARG A 135 -3.03 11.17 13.51
CA ARG A 135 -1.87 12.08 13.66
C ARG A 135 -0.80 11.92 12.57
N ALA A 136 -1.17 11.44 11.38
CA ALA A 136 -0.26 11.51 10.24
C ALA A 136 0.02 12.97 9.87
N SER A 137 1.27 13.29 9.58
CA SER A 137 1.70 14.63 9.17
C SER A 137 1.79 14.72 7.65
N ASP A 138 1.23 15.77 7.06
CA ASP A 138 1.42 16.10 5.65
C ASP A 138 2.79 16.77 5.46
N LEU A 139 3.76 15.98 4.99
CA LEU A 139 5.14 16.44 4.80
C LEU A 139 5.28 17.38 3.60
N THR A 140 4.41 17.24 2.59
CA THR A 140 4.40 18.17 1.44
C THR A 140 4.10 19.59 1.88
N SER A 141 3.09 19.74 2.73
CA SER A 141 2.74 21.07 3.27
C SER A 141 3.73 21.56 4.33
N LYS A 142 4.29 20.67 5.14
CA LYS A 142 5.16 21.02 6.27
C LYS A 142 6.61 21.23 5.85
N GLU A 143 7.13 20.43 4.95
CA GLU A 143 8.56 20.36 4.59
C GLU A 143 8.82 20.64 3.10
N GLN A 144 7.77 20.80 2.31
CA GLN A 144 7.82 21.15 0.89
C GLN A 144 8.55 20.13 0.00
N TRP A 145 8.54 18.84 0.37
CA TRP A 145 9.10 17.77 -0.45
C TRP A 145 8.28 17.58 -1.73
N HIS A 146 8.98 17.47 -2.87
CA HIS A 146 8.39 17.05 -4.14
C HIS A 146 8.73 15.58 -4.42
N CYS A 147 7.75 14.81 -4.87
CA CYS A 147 7.97 13.44 -5.31
C CYS A 147 8.38 13.44 -6.78
N TYR A 148 9.52 12.82 -7.10
CA TYR A 148 10.00 12.63 -8.47
C TYR A 148 10.04 11.15 -8.83
N ARG A 149 9.88 10.86 -10.13
CA ARG A 149 9.94 9.50 -10.67
C ARG A 149 10.67 9.49 -12.01
N PHE A 150 11.60 8.56 -12.16
CA PHE A 150 12.06 8.14 -13.46
C PHE A 150 11.27 6.92 -13.88
N VAL A 151 10.69 6.92 -15.07
CA VAL A 151 10.09 5.72 -15.65
C VAL A 151 11.16 4.83 -16.29
N GLU A 152 10.84 3.58 -16.60
CA GLU A 152 11.81 2.58 -17.09
C GLU A 152 12.62 3.07 -18.31
N GLU A 153 11.98 3.74 -19.26
CA GLU A 153 12.64 4.29 -20.44
C GLU A 153 13.72 5.32 -20.08
N ASP A 154 13.40 6.24 -19.15
CA ASP A 154 14.35 7.26 -18.70
C ASP A 154 15.47 6.66 -17.85
N LEU A 155 15.18 5.62 -17.05
CA LEU A 155 16.23 4.88 -16.34
C LEU A 155 17.21 4.20 -17.29
N LYS A 156 16.71 3.59 -18.38
CA LYS A 156 17.57 2.97 -19.40
C LYS A 156 18.46 4.00 -20.09
N LYS A 157 17.90 5.16 -20.45
CA LYS A 157 18.71 6.25 -21.04
C LYS A 157 19.78 6.72 -20.06
N LEU A 158 19.40 7.06 -18.84
CA LEU A 158 20.34 7.54 -17.81
C LEU A 158 21.45 6.52 -17.52
N ALA A 159 21.14 5.24 -17.51
CA ALA A 159 22.12 4.16 -17.27
C ALA A 159 23.05 3.92 -18.48
N SER A 160 22.63 4.27 -19.70
CA SER A 160 23.42 4.11 -20.93
C SER A 160 24.18 5.36 -21.36
N ASP A 161 23.93 6.53 -20.75
CA ASP A 161 24.71 7.75 -21.02
C ASP A 161 26.13 7.53 -20.50
N CYS A 162 27.02 7.20 -21.46
CA CYS A 162 28.48 7.27 -21.24
C CYS A 162 28.91 8.73 -21.40
N GLU A 163 29.61 9.28 -20.41
CA GLU A 163 30.33 10.54 -20.54
C GLU A 163 31.39 10.49 -21.65
#